data_400dcf78515dd7cb555c0e4a95766347
#
_entry.id   400dcf78515dd7cb555c0e4a95766347
#
_cell.length_a   1.000
_cell.length_b   1.000
_cell.length_c   1.000
_cell.angle_alpha   90.00
_cell.angle_beta   90.00
_cell.angle_gamma   90.00
#
_symmetry.space_group_name_H-M   'P 1'
#
loop_
_entity.id
_entity.type
_entity.pdbx_description
1 polymer ?
#
loop_
_entity_poly.entity_id
_entity_poly.type
_entity_poly.pdbx_seq_one_letter_code
_entity_poly.pdbx_strand_id
1 'polypeptide(L)'
;MMSETKKYSAYPQIKIKNRTWPNKQIKSSPTWCSVDLRDGNQALIEPMDAERKIIFFQKLVDIGFKEIEVGFPSASETDFNFVRKLITEDHIPDDVTIQVLTQSREELIKETIRSLEGCKNVIIHL
;
A
#
# COMPACT_ATOMS: atom_id res chain seq x y z
N MET A 1 4.74 32.48 -4.12
CA MET A 1 4.07 31.31 -3.53
C MET A 1 4.23 31.37 -2.03
N MET A 2 3.17 31.75 -1.30
CA MET A 2 3.20 31.80 0.17
C MET A 2 3.16 30.38 0.70
N SER A 3 4.15 29.99 1.47
CA SER A 3 4.23 28.69 2.12
C SER A 3 3.08 28.57 3.13
N GLU A 4 2.11 27.70 2.85
CA GLU A 4 1.00 27.38 3.76
C GLU A 4 1.43 26.59 5.01
N THR A 5 2.72 26.37 5.17
CA THR A 5 3.30 25.60 6.28
C THR A 5 3.21 26.27 7.65
N LYS A 6 2.74 27.52 7.72
CA LYS A 6 2.53 28.21 9.03
C LYS A 6 1.27 27.79 9.78
N LYS A 7 0.37 27.05 9.14
CA LYS A 7 -0.91 26.62 9.74
C LYS A 7 -0.73 25.50 10.78
N TYR A 8 0.32 24.72 10.66
CA TYR A 8 0.58 23.58 11.53
C TYR A 8 1.89 23.73 12.27
N SER A 9 1.90 23.47 13.58
CA SER A 9 3.10 23.39 14.41
C SER A 9 3.29 21.98 14.93
N ALA A 10 4.55 21.60 15.15
CA ALA A 10 4.85 20.32 15.79
C ALA A 10 4.21 20.25 17.18
N TYR A 11 3.68 19.08 17.54
CA TYR A 11 3.13 18.85 18.87
C TYR A 11 4.22 19.10 19.94
N PRO A 12 3.93 19.90 21.00
CA PRO A 12 4.91 20.20 22.04
C PRO A 12 5.31 18.94 22.79
N GLN A 13 6.61 18.76 23.01
CA GLN A 13 7.10 17.63 23.79
C GLN A 13 6.61 17.68 25.24
N ILE A 14 5.99 16.60 25.69
CA ILE A 14 5.66 16.42 27.10
C ILE A 14 6.94 16.02 27.86
N LYS A 15 7.38 16.88 28.79
CA LYS A 15 8.57 16.62 29.63
C LYS A 15 8.20 15.70 30.78
N ILE A 16 8.62 14.44 30.71
CA ILE A 16 8.44 13.45 31.78
C ILE A 16 9.82 13.10 32.31
N LYS A 17 10.00 13.20 33.66
CA LYS A 17 11.24 12.77 34.32
C LYS A 17 11.47 11.28 34.11
N ASN A 18 12.72 10.89 33.89
CA ASN A 18 13.14 9.49 33.69
C ASN A 18 12.52 8.80 32.43
N ARG A 19 12.19 9.58 31.40
CA ARG A 19 11.72 9.04 30.14
C ARG A 19 12.84 8.28 29.42
N THR A 20 12.65 6.98 29.18
CA THR A 20 13.65 6.12 28.54
C THR A 20 13.48 6.04 27.01
N TRP A 21 12.32 6.42 26.50
CA TRP A 21 11.97 6.47 25.08
C TRP A 21 11.01 7.66 24.85
N PRO A 22 10.52 7.90 23.84
CA PRO A 22 10.39 8.64 22.64
C PRO A 22 10.73 10.15 22.79
N ASN A 23 12.01 10.46 22.80
CA ASN A 23 12.46 11.84 22.58
C ASN A 23 12.56 12.18 21.08
N LYS A 24 12.30 11.21 20.22
CA LYS A 24 12.30 11.39 18.76
C LYS A 24 11.00 12.06 18.32
N GLN A 25 11.11 13.02 17.44
CA GLN A 25 10.00 13.66 16.75
C GLN A 25 10.04 13.30 15.27
N ILE A 26 8.86 13.12 14.66
CA ILE A 26 8.75 12.98 13.21
C ILE A 26 9.10 14.34 12.59
N LYS A 27 10.12 14.35 11.72
CA LYS A 27 10.62 15.58 11.05
C LYS A 27 10.35 15.57 9.54
N SER A 28 9.92 14.45 9.00
CA SER A 28 9.55 14.28 7.59
C SER A 28 8.16 13.63 7.51
N SER A 29 7.47 13.82 6.40
CA SER A 29 6.20 13.13 6.18
C SER A 29 6.42 11.62 6.11
N PRO A 30 5.48 10.80 6.63
CA PRO A 30 5.51 9.36 6.41
C PRO A 30 5.28 9.03 4.93
N THR A 31 5.71 7.86 4.51
CA THR A 31 5.28 7.29 3.23
C THR A 31 3.81 6.92 3.34
N TRP A 32 3.02 7.38 2.37
CA TRP A 32 1.59 7.06 2.31
C TRP A 32 1.39 5.79 1.50
N CYS A 33 0.66 4.83 2.07
CA CYS A 33 0.16 3.65 1.38
C CYS A 33 -1.31 3.85 1.02
N SER A 34 -1.66 3.74 -0.27
CA SER A 34 -3.06 3.70 -0.68
C SER A 34 -3.63 2.32 -0.43
N VAL A 35 -4.80 2.24 0.18
CA VAL A 35 -5.56 0.99 0.42
C VAL A 35 -6.85 0.93 -0.42
N ASP A 36 -7.01 1.85 -1.37
CA ASP A 36 -8.23 1.99 -2.16
C ASP A 36 -8.55 0.75 -3.00
N LEU A 37 -7.53 0.11 -3.59
CA LEU A 37 -7.69 -1.09 -4.43
C LEU A 37 -7.99 -2.36 -3.63
N ARG A 38 -7.72 -2.38 -2.33
CA ARG A 38 -8.07 -3.50 -1.45
C ARG A 38 -9.28 -3.15 -0.58
N ASP A 39 -9.12 -2.34 0.45
CA ASP A 39 -10.18 -1.97 1.40
C ASP A 39 -11.29 -1.16 0.73
N GLY A 40 -10.92 -0.15 -0.05
CA GLY A 40 -11.87 0.68 -0.78
C GLY A 40 -12.68 -0.14 -1.77
N ASN A 41 -12.03 -0.97 -2.58
CA ASN A 41 -12.71 -1.84 -3.53
C ASN A 41 -13.61 -2.89 -2.86
N GLN A 42 -13.19 -3.42 -1.71
CA GLN A 42 -13.98 -4.38 -0.93
C GLN A 42 -15.27 -3.78 -0.38
N ALA A 43 -15.30 -2.47 -0.14
CA ALA A 43 -16.47 -1.75 0.35
C ALA A 43 -17.51 -1.42 -0.74
N LEU A 44 -17.18 -1.61 -2.02
CA LEU A 44 -18.10 -1.36 -3.12
C LEU A 44 -19.18 -2.44 -3.21
N ILE A 45 -20.40 -2.05 -3.55
CA ILE A 45 -21.51 -2.99 -3.83
C ILE A 45 -21.15 -3.89 -5.01
N GLU A 46 -20.54 -3.29 -6.05
CA GLU A 46 -19.97 -3.99 -7.20
C GLU A 46 -18.47 -3.73 -7.23
N PRO A 47 -17.63 -4.68 -6.77
CA PRO A 47 -16.18 -4.55 -6.84
C PRO A 47 -15.69 -4.33 -8.27
N MET A 48 -14.61 -3.59 -8.42
CA MET A 48 -14.02 -3.33 -9.74
C MET A 48 -13.48 -4.62 -10.37
N ASP A 49 -13.68 -4.76 -11.66
CA ASP A 49 -12.99 -5.76 -12.47
C ASP A 49 -11.50 -5.42 -12.65
N ALA A 50 -10.73 -6.34 -13.24
CA ALA A 50 -9.29 -6.18 -13.41
C ALA A 50 -8.92 -4.97 -14.27
N GLU A 51 -9.69 -4.65 -15.30
CA GLU A 51 -9.42 -3.51 -16.21
C GLU A 51 -9.58 -2.18 -15.47
N ARG A 52 -10.67 -2.02 -14.73
CA ARG A 52 -10.90 -0.83 -13.89
C ARG A 52 -9.84 -0.69 -12.80
N LYS A 53 -9.43 -1.81 -12.17
CA LYS A 53 -8.37 -1.82 -11.17
C LYS A 53 -7.03 -1.34 -11.77
N ILE A 54 -6.68 -1.72 -12.98
CA ILE A 54 -5.46 -1.26 -13.66
C ILE A 54 -5.51 0.24 -13.90
N ILE A 55 -6.62 0.75 -14.44
CA ILE A 55 -6.80 2.19 -14.67
C ILE A 55 -6.67 2.96 -13.33
N PHE A 56 -7.26 2.42 -12.27
CA PHE A 56 -7.20 3.06 -10.96
C PHE A 56 -5.80 2.98 -10.34
N PHE A 57 -5.12 1.83 -10.47
CA PHE A 57 -3.71 1.69 -10.06
C PHE A 57 -2.84 2.75 -10.73
N GLN A 58 -2.97 2.93 -12.05
CA GLN A 58 -2.22 3.95 -12.77
C GLN A 58 -2.52 5.36 -12.24
N LYS A 59 -3.78 5.66 -11.90
CA LYS A 59 -4.14 6.94 -11.30
C LYS A 59 -3.49 7.17 -9.93
N LEU A 60 -3.38 6.14 -9.11
CA LEU A 60 -2.68 6.23 -7.82
C LEU A 60 -1.18 6.49 -8.02
N VAL A 61 -0.57 5.85 -9.02
CA VAL A 61 0.82 6.12 -9.43
C VAL A 61 0.98 7.56 -9.92
N ASP A 62 0.07 8.05 -10.78
CA ASP A 62 0.08 9.43 -11.30
C ASP A 62 -0.06 10.49 -10.19
N ILE A 63 -0.86 10.20 -9.14
CA ILE A 63 -0.99 11.07 -7.95
C ILE A 63 0.31 11.11 -7.15
N GLY A 64 1.14 10.07 -7.25
CA GLY A 64 2.45 10.00 -6.61
C GLY A 64 2.54 9.04 -5.41
N PHE A 65 1.57 8.12 -5.24
CA PHE A 65 1.70 7.06 -4.24
C PHE A 65 2.88 6.15 -4.58
N LYS A 66 3.69 5.84 -3.57
CA LYS A 66 4.85 4.94 -3.67
C LYS A 66 4.62 3.59 -3.03
N GLU A 67 3.58 3.48 -2.22
CA GLU A 67 3.09 2.21 -1.66
C GLU A 67 1.60 2.08 -1.97
N ILE A 68 1.18 0.96 -2.54
CA ILE A 68 -0.21 0.72 -2.97
C ILE A 68 -0.60 -0.71 -2.60
N GLU A 69 -1.60 -0.85 -1.71
CA GLU A 69 -2.17 -2.15 -1.38
C GLU A 69 -3.17 -2.57 -2.47
N VAL A 70 -2.83 -3.61 -3.21
CA VAL A 70 -3.51 -3.97 -4.46
C VAL A 70 -4.56 -5.08 -4.31
N GLY A 71 -4.53 -5.84 -3.22
CA GLY A 71 -5.53 -6.89 -3.02
C GLY A 71 -5.14 -7.95 -2.00
N PHE A 72 -5.94 -9.04 -1.99
CA PHE A 72 -5.75 -10.21 -1.15
C PHE A 72 -5.68 -11.47 -2.03
N PRO A 73 -4.54 -11.74 -2.67
CA PRO A 73 -4.42 -12.75 -3.72
C PRO A 73 -4.71 -14.18 -3.26
N SER A 74 -4.49 -14.51 -1.97
CA SER A 74 -4.80 -15.84 -1.46
C SER A 74 -6.27 -16.05 -1.07
N ALA A 75 -7.09 -14.99 -1.06
CA ALA A 75 -8.51 -15.07 -0.75
C ALA A 75 -9.40 -15.08 -2.01
N SER A 76 -8.89 -14.62 -3.15
CA SER A 76 -9.67 -14.40 -4.36
C SER A 76 -8.84 -14.63 -5.61
N GLU A 77 -9.34 -15.47 -6.51
CA GLU A 77 -8.73 -15.68 -7.83
C GLU A 77 -8.67 -14.38 -8.64
N THR A 78 -9.67 -13.53 -8.50
CA THR A 78 -9.71 -12.21 -9.15
C THR A 78 -8.54 -11.35 -8.69
N ASP A 79 -8.26 -11.31 -7.38
CA ASP A 79 -7.14 -10.55 -6.84
C ASP A 79 -5.80 -11.19 -7.21
N PHE A 80 -5.71 -12.52 -7.20
CA PHE A 80 -4.52 -13.23 -7.67
C PHE A 80 -4.19 -12.86 -9.12
N ASN A 81 -5.16 -12.98 -10.01
CA ASN A 81 -4.99 -12.67 -11.43
C ASN A 81 -4.68 -11.19 -11.66
N PHE A 82 -5.27 -10.29 -10.89
CA PHE A 82 -4.96 -8.86 -10.96
C PHE A 82 -3.50 -8.56 -10.58
N VAL A 83 -3.01 -9.13 -9.46
CA VAL A 83 -1.60 -9.00 -9.04
C VAL A 83 -0.67 -9.54 -10.13
N ARG A 84 -0.98 -10.73 -10.67
CA ARG A 84 -0.20 -11.31 -11.77
C ARG A 84 -0.17 -10.39 -12.99
N LYS A 85 -1.33 -9.83 -13.36
CA LYS A 85 -1.44 -8.91 -14.51
C LYS A 85 -0.59 -7.66 -14.31
N LEU A 86 -0.63 -7.04 -13.12
CA LEU A 86 0.23 -5.90 -12.79
C LEU A 86 1.71 -6.19 -13.02
N ILE A 87 2.16 -7.40 -12.66
CA ILE A 87 3.56 -7.81 -12.74
C ILE A 87 3.95 -8.20 -14.17
N THR A 88 3.15 -9.06 -14.81
CA THR A 88 3.50 -9.64 -16.12
C THR A 88 3.35 -8.66 -17.27
N GLU A 89 2.50 -7.65 -17.13
CA GLU A 89 2.30 -6.60 -18.12
C GLU A 89 3.07 -5.30 -17.79
N ASP A 90 4.00 -5.36 -16.81
CA ASP A 90 4.92 -4.27 -16.43
C ASP A 90 4.22 -2.95 -16.06
N HIS A 91 3.10 -3.05 -15.32
CA HIS A 91 2.36 -1.88 -14.87
C HIS A 91 2.98 -1.17 -13.66
N ILE A 92 3.93 -1.82 -12.95
CA ILE A 92 4.49 -1.34 -11.69
C ILE A 92 5.79 -0.57 -11.96
N PRO A 93 5.83 0.76 -11.74
CA PRO A 93 7.08 1.52 -11.84
C PRO A 93 8.15 1.03 -10.85
N ASP A 94 9.42 1.21 -11.20
CA ASP A 94 10.57 0.76 -10.39
C ASP A 94 10.61 1.40 -8.98
N ASP A 95 9.99 2.56 -8.80
CA ASP A 95 9.94 3.30 -7.54
C ASP A 95 8.63 3.12 -6.76
N VAL A 96 7.78 2.20 -7.21
CA VAL A 96 6.52 1.83 -6.54
C VAL A 96 6.63 0.45 -5.92
N THR A 97 6.15 0.33 -4.69
CA THR A 97 6.04 -0.93 -3.95
C THR A 97 4.57 -1.33 -3.89
N ILE A 98 4.25 -2.54 -4.35
CA ILE A 98 2.90 -3.08 -4.12
C ILE A 98 2.82 -3.77 -2.77
N GLN A 99 1.67 -3.64 -2.12
CA GLN A 99 1.35 -4.35 -0.88
C GLN A 99 0.21 -5.31 -1.13
N VAL A 100 0.28 -6.49 -0.52
CA VAL A 100 -0.80 -7.48 -0.55
C VAL A 100 -1.09 -7.99 0.85
N LEU A 101 -2.38 -8.23 1.13
CA LEU A 101 -2.80 -8.83 2.39
C LEU A 101 -2.68 -10.35 2.31
N THR A 102 -2.35 -10.98 3.44
CA THR A 102 -2.47 -12.43 3.63
C THR A 102 -2.77 -12.76 5.09
N GLN A 103 -3.36 -13.92 5.33
CA GLN A 103 -3.49 -14.46 6.68
C GLN A 103 -2.22 -15.25 7.05
N SER A 104 -1.90 -15.30 8.35
CA SER A 104 -0.75 -16.05 8.88
C SER A 104 -1.02 -17.56 8.90
N ARG A 105 -1.23 -18.13 7.69
CA ARG A 105 -1.39 -19.57 7.42
C ARG A 105 -0.46 -19.96 6.30
N GLU A 106 0.21 -21.08 6.46
CA GLU A 106 1.27 -21.52 5.53
C GLU A 106 0.79 -21.61 4.07
N GLU A 107 -0.36 -22.23 3.84
CA GLU A 107 -0.94 -22.38 2.50
C GLU A 107 -1.29 -21.03 1.85
N LEU A 108 -1.82 -20.07 2.63
CA LEU A 108 -2.19 -18.75 2.12
C LEU A 108 -0.95 -17.87 1.87
N ILE A 109 0.07 -18.01 2.71
CA ILE A 109 1.35 -17.32 2.51
C ILE A 109 2.01 -17.84 1.23
N LYS A 110 2.04 -19.17 0.99
CA LYS A 110 2.59 -19.76 -0.23
C LYS A 110 1.85 -19.25 -1.48
N GLU A 111 0.53 -19.19 -1.43
CA GLU A 111 -0.28 -18.68 -2.55
C GLU A 111 -0.01 -17.19 -2.80
N THR A 112 0.10 -16.40 -1.73
CA THR A 112 0.47 -14.99 -1.82
C THR A 112 1.85 -14.82 -2.45
N ILE A 113 2.87 -15.59 -2.02
CA ILE A 113 4.21 -15.54 -2.60
C ILE A 113 4.18 -15.91 -4.08
N ARG A 114 3.41 -16.93 -4.46
CA ARG A 114 3.22 -17.33 -5.86
C ARG A 114 2.64 -16.19 -6.71
N SER A 115 1.70 -15.43 -6.17
CA SER A 115 1.11 -14.28 -6.88
C SER A 115 2.12 -13.16 -7.14
N LEU A 116 3.16 -13.05 -6.31
CA LEU A 116 4.17 -11.99 -6.33
C LEU A 116 5.42 -12.35 -7.14
N GLU A 117 5.49 -13.56 -7.71
CA GLU A 117 6.65 -14.02 -8.46
C GLU A 117 7.03 -13.04 -9.58
N GLY A 118 8.30 -12.60 -9.58
CA GLY A 118 8.83 -11.62 -10.54
C GLY A 118 8.63 -10.15 -10.13
N CYS A 119 7.95 -9.85 -9.03
CA CYS A 119 7.84 -8.49 -8.52
C CYS A 119 9.12 -8.07 -7.79
N LYS A 120 9.60 -6.83 -8.06
CA LYS A 120 10.84 -6.30 -7.44
C LYS A 120 10.61 -5.79 -6.02
N ASN A 121 9.56 -5.00 -5.81
CA ASN A 121 9.30 -4.29 -4.57
C ASN A 121 7.94 -4.70 -4.01
N VAL A 122 7.94 -5.41 -2.90
CA VAL A 122 6.71 -5.95 -2.30
C VAL A 122 6.69 -5.77 -0.78
N ILE A 123 5.49 -5.53 -0.25
CA ILE A 123 5.15 -5.62 1.17
C ILE A 123 4.10 -6.72 1.32
N ILE A 124 4.35 -7.66 2.22
CA ILE A 124 3.35 -8.64 2.66
C ILE A 124 2.79 -8.15 3.99
N HIS A 125 1.50 -7.82 3.97
CA HIS A 125 0.74 -7.37 5.13
C HIS A 125 0.08 -8.59 5.80
N LEU A 126 0.42 -8.86 7.06
CA LEU A 126 -0.08 -9.96 7.89
C LEU A 126 -1.04 -9.45 8.96
#